data_70d51276b396993d91fb3d49c7dbb78d
#
_entry.id   70d51276b396993d91fb3d49c7dbb78d
#
_cell.length_a   1.000
_cell.length_b   1.000
_cell.length_c   1.000
_cell.angle_alpha   90.00
_cell.angle_beta   90.00
_cell.angle_gamma   90.00
#
_symmetry.space_group_name_H-M   'P 1'
#
loop_
_entity.id
_entity.type
_entity.pdbx_description
1 polymer ?
#
loop_
_entity_poly.entity_id
_entity_poly.type
_entity_poly.pdbx_seq_one_letter_code
_entity_poly.pdbx_strand_id
1 'polypeptide(L)'
;MQAVVVAALAFIGLAAGGAVAAGDAGVARPAAPTRGEVQARLEKAARGLSAHDVADLGAGAGGLLAGIADDKTVAAPIRLRAMAALAYARAPATHDFLESYLVRQRSSRDPLDRALLRKAAIALGWQSGPRTVEVLAELLDHDDAEVRLDAVVALGLTRTRRAEKPLRDRLAIETDAGVRAQIEGQLRVLLGPEAGGASPP
;
A
#
# COMPACT_ATOMS: atom_id res chain seq x y z
N MET A 1 -5.24 24.35 -0.55
CA MET A 1 -6.10 23.50 0.30
C MET A 1 -6.87 22.56 -0.63
N GLN A 2 -6.36 21.37 -0.86
CA GLN A 2 -7.08 20.32 -1.60
C GLN A 2 -7.46 19.22 -0.62
N ALA A 3 -8.74 19.06 -0.38
CA ALA A 3 -9.29 18.00 0.46
C ALA A 3 -9.16 16.65 -0.25
N VAL A 4 -8.40 15.74 0.35
CA VAL A 4 -8.37 14.33 -0.07
C VAL A 4 -9.64 13.67 0.46
N VAL A 5 -10.61 13.47 -0.43
CA VAL A 5 -11.83 12.71 -0.13
C VAL A 5 -11.47 11.23 -0.10
N VAL A 6 -11.44 10.65 1.10
CA VAL A 6 -11.35 9.20 1.30
C VAL A 6 -12.77 8.64 1.15
N ALA A 7 -13.08 8.06 0.00
CA ALA A 7 -14.32 7.31 -0.20
C ALA A 7 -14.19 5.94 0.49
N ALA A 8 -14.87 5.77 1.63
CA ALA A 8 -15.03 4.48 2.29
C ALA A 8 -16.14 3.69 1.57
N LEU A 9 -15.79 2.62 0.87
CA LEU A 9 -16.75 1.63 0.37
C LEU A 9 -16.89 0.51 1.40
N ALA A 10 -18.09 0.44 1.98
CA ALA A 10 -18.51 -0.66 2.86
C ALA A 10 -18.80 -1.92 2.01
N PHE A 11 -18.09 -3.02 2.28
CA PHE A 11 -18.42 -4.33 1.73
C PHE A 11 -19.25 -5.12 2.75
N ILE A 12 -20.53 -5.32 2.41
CA ILE A 12 -21.41 -6.26 3.13
C ILE A 12 -21.17 -7.63 2.54
N GLY A 13 -20.63 -8.54 3.35
CA GLY A 13 -20.51 -9.95 2.99
C GLY A 13 -21.85 -10.67 3.15
N LEU A 14 -22.32 -11.33 2.11
CA LEU A 14 -23.42 -12.30 2.18
C LEU A 14 -22.87 -13.69 1.85
N ALA A 15 -22.82 -14.55 2.83
CA ALA A 15 -22.53 -15.97 2.67
C ALA A 15 -23.82 -16.68 2.29
N ALA A 16 -23.83 -17.36 1.15
CA ALA A 16 -24.83 -18.38 0.84
C ALA A 16 -24.13 -19.58 0.26
N GLY A 17 -24.12 -20.69 1.01
CA GLY A 17 -23.71 -22.00 0.54
C GLY A 17 -24.71 -22.55 -0.46
N GLY A 18 -24.21 -23.10 -1.55
CA GLY A 18 -24.95 -23.85 -2.53
C GLY A 18 -24.00 -24.77 -3.27
N ALA A 19 -23.95 -26.04 -2.88
CA ALA A 19 -23.29 -27.09 -3.64
C ALA A 19 -24.07 -27.33 -4.93
N VAL A 20 -23.48 -27.10 -6.09
CA VAL A 20 -24.00 -27.58 -7.38
C VAL A 20 -22.89 -28.36 -8.07
N ALA A 21 -23.31 -29.57 -8.46
CA ALA A 21 -22.52 -30.63 -9.04
C ALA A 21 -21.88 -30.26 -10.38
N ALA A 22 -20.79 -30.95 -10.68
CA ALA A 22 -19.97 -30.99 -11.87
C ALA A 22 -20.72 -30.88 -13.19
N GLY A 23 -20.36 -29.88 -13.96
CA GLY A 23 -20.44 -29.83 -15.39
C GLY A 23 -19.13 -29.33 -15.92
N ASP A 24 -18.24 -30.26 -16.32
CA ASP A 24 -16.94 -29.95 -16.92
C ASP A 24 -17.16 -29.47 -18.36
N ALA A 25 -17.50 -28.20 -18.50
CA ALA A 25 -17.33 -27.47 -19.76
C ALA A 25 -16.03 -26.68 -19.59
N GLY A 26 -14.95 -27.21 -20.16
CA GLY A 26 -13.62 -26.62 -20.16
C GLY A 26 -13.63 -25.18 -20.66
N VAL A 27 -13.98 -24.25 -19.78
CA VAL A 27 -13.67 -22.82 -19.95
C VAL A 27 -12.15 -22.72 -19.88
N ALA A 28 -11.55 -22.60 -21.07
CA ALA A 28 -10.10 -22.36 -21.16
C ALA A 28 -9.75 -21.22 -20.23
N ARG A 29 -9.02 -21.54 -19.18
CA ARG A 29 -8.49 -20.52 -18.24
C ARG A 29 -7.70 -19.54 -19.10
N PRO A 30 -8.02 -18.24 -19.08
CA PRO A 30 -7.27 -17.27 -19.88
C PRO A 30 -5.78 -17.45 -19.58
N ALA A 31 -4.97 -17.47 -20.62
CA ALA A 31 -3.52 -17.59 -20.49
C ALA A 31 -3.02 -16.51 -19.53
N ALA A 32 -2.06 -16.88 -18.66
CA ALA A 32 -1.47 -15.90 -17.77
C ALA A 32 -0.87 -14.74 -18.58
N PRO A 33 -1.06 -13.48 -18.15
CA PRO A 33 -0.57 -12.32 -18.88
C PRO A 33 0.95 -12.36 -18.97
N THR A 34 1.50 -11.89 -20.06
CA THR A 34 2.93 -11.68 -20.23
C THR A 34 3.35 -10.36 -19.59
N ARG A 35 4.65 -10.23 -19.26
CA ARG A 35 5.22 -8.96 -18.79
C ARG A 35 4.93 -7.80 -19.76
N GLY A 36 5.06 -8.02 -21.06
CA GLY A 36 4.79 -7.01 -22.09
C GLY A 36 3.35 -6.50 -22.06
N GLU A 37 2.38 -7.40 -21.90
CA GLU A 37 0.96 -7.02 -21.78
C GLU A 37 0.67 -6.19 -20.53
N VAL A 38 1.26 -6.58 -19.38
CA VAL A 38 1.13 -5.81 -18.13
C VAL A 38 1.75 -4.43 -18.28
N GLN A 39 2.95 -4.34 -18.88
CA GLN A 39 3.62 -3.06 -19.12
C GLN A 39 2.79 -2.17 -20.05
N ALA A 40 2.26 -2.71 -21.16
CA ALA A 40 1.41 -1.95 -22.08
C ALA A 40 0.12 -1.43 -21.41
N ARG A 41 -0.48 -2.20 -20.49
CA ARG A 41 -1.62 -1.72 -19.68
C ARG A 41 -1.21 -0.57 -18.74
N LEU A 42 -0.06 -0.68 -18.07
CA LEU A 42 0.48 0.38 -17.22
C LEU A 42 0.78 1.66 -18.00
N GLU A 43 1.27 1.56 -19.23
CA GLU A 43 1.53 2.71 -20.11
C GLU A 43 0.25 3.45 -20.46
N LYS A 44 -0.83 2.73 -20.78
CA LYS A 44 -2.13 3.30 -21.15
C LYS A 44 -2.89 3.85 -19.93
N ALA A 45 -2.67 3.30 -18.74
CA ALA A 45 -3.38 3.67 -17.53
C ALA A 45 -2.79 4.94 -16.89
N ALA A 46 -3.15 6.12 -17.37
CA ALA A 46 -2.60 7.40 -16.88
C ALA A 46 -2.73 7.60 -15.36
N ARG A 47 -3.78 7.03 -14.74
CA ARG A 47 -4.04 7.07 -13.29
C ARG A 47 -3.56 5.83 -12.54
N GLY A 48 -2.88 4.89 -13.21
CA GLY A 48 -2.53 3.57 -12.68
C GLY A 48 -3.65 2.54 -12.86
N LEU A 49 -3.37 1.29 -12.47
CA LEU A 49 -4.33 0.19 -12.52
C LEU A 49 -5.23 0.21 -11.27
N SER A 50 -6.52 -0.03 -11.46
CA SER A 50 -7.47 -0.25 -10.38
C SER A 50 -7.39 -1.67 -9.82
N ALA A 51 -8.10 -1.94 -8.73
CA ALA A 51 -8.22 -3.30 -8.17
C ALA A 51 -8.83 -4.29 -9.18
N HIS A 52 -9.79 -3.83 -9.99
CA HIS A 52 -10.39 -4.63 -11.05
C HIS A 52 -9.37 -4.98 -12.14
N ASP A 53 -8.61 -3.98 -12.63
CA ASP A 53 -7.58 -4.21 -13.64
C ASP A 53 -6.52 -5.22 -13.17
N VAL A 54 -6.14 -5.17 -11.89
CA VAL A 54 -5.16 -6.11 -11.32
C VAL A 54 -5.77 -7.51 -11.16
N ALA A 55 -7.05 -7.60 -10.77
CA ALA A 55 -7.76 -8.88 -10.70
C ALA A 55 -7.87 -9.56 -12.07
N ASP A 56 -8.13 -8.78 -13.12
CA ASP A 56 -8.19 -9.27 -14.52
C ASP A 56 -6.84 -9.77 -15.06
N LEU A 57 -5.73 -9.32 -14.46
CA LEU A 57 -4.40 -9.86 -14.75
C LEU A 57 -4.18 -11.26 -14.18
N GLY A 58 -5.02 -11.69 -13.23
CA GLY A 58 -4.96 -13.02 -12.63
C GLY A 58 -3.85 -13.23 -11.59
N ALA A 59 -3.70 -14.48 -11.16
CA ALA A 59 -2.87 -14.84 -10.00
C ALA A 59 -1.37 -14.51 -10.12
N GLY A 60 -0.83 -14.38 -11.33
CA GLY A 60 0.57 -14.04 -11.59
C GLY A 60 0.88 -12.53 -11.56
N ALA A 61 -0.14 -11.67 -11.47
CA ALA A 61 -0.01 -10.23 -11.62
C ALA A 61 1.01 -9.61 -10.64
N GLY A 62 1.00 -10.05 -9.38
CA GLY A 62 1.89 -9.54 -8.35
C GLY A 62 3.37 -9.66 -8.70
N GLY A 63 3.80 -10.84 -9.18
CA GLY A 63 5.18 -11.07 -9.58
C GLY A 63 5.60 -10.23 -10.80
N LEU A 64 4.70 -10.08 -11.78
CA LEU A 64 4.97 -9.25 -12.95
C LEU A 64 5.07 -7.76 -12.61
N LEU A 65 4.13 -7.27 -11.78
CA LEU A 65 4.16 -5.88 -11.29
C LEU A 65 5.40 -5.59 -10.45
N ALA A 66 5.80 -6.50 -9.55
CA ALA A 66 7.01 -6.39 -8.76
C ALA A 66 8.26 -6.32 -9.64
N GLY A 67 8.36 -7.22 -10.63
CA GLY A 67 9.46 -7.22 -11.59
C GLY A 67 9.54 -5.94 -12.43
N ILE A 68 8.39 -5.35 -12.82
CA ILE A 68 8.35 -4.08 -13.56
C ILE A 68 8.75 -2.91 -12.64
N ALA A 69 8.28 -2.90 -11.39
CA ALA A 69 8.57 -1.83 -10.43
C ALA A 69 10.06 -1.77 -10.07
N ASP A 70 10.73 -2.92 -9.96
CA ASP A 70 12.16 -3.01 -9.58
C ASP A 70 13.12 -2.87 -10.77
N ASP A 71 12.65 -3.01 -12.00
CA ASP A 71 13.47 -2.94 -13.21
C ASP A 71 13.87 -1.50 -13.57
N LYS A 72 15.13 -1.16 -13.37
CA LYS A 72 15.68 0.17 -13.66
C LYS A 72 15.70 0.54 -15.15
N THR A 73 15.51 -0.42 -16.06
CA THR A 73 15.43 -0.17 -17.51
C THR A 73 14.04 0.31 -17.93
N VAL A 74 13.02 0.12 -17.08
CA VAL A 74 11.65 0.57 -17.32
C VAL A 74 11.52 2.05 -16.94
N ALA A 75 10.77 2.81 -17.75
CA ALA A 75 10.55 4.24 -17.52
C ALA A 75 9.91 4.51 -16.15
N ALA A 76 10.39 5.55 -15.46
CA ALA A 76 9.98 5.91 -14.09
C ALA A 76 8.44 5.98 -13.88
N PRO A 77 7.62 6.57 -14.77
CA PRO A 77 6.17 6.60 -14.58
C PRO A 77 5.53 5.21 -14.56
N ILE A 78 6.06 4.27 -15.34
CA ILE A 78 5.55 2.89 -15.40
C ILE A 78 5.92 2.14 -14.12
N ARG A 79 7.15 2.28 -13.65
CA ARG A 79 7.61 1.71 -12.38
C ARG A 79 6.76 2.20 -11.20
N LEU A 80 6.47 3.50 -11.13
CA LEU A 80 5.62 4.09 -10.09
C LEU A 80 4.19 3.54 -10.12
N ARG A 81 3.62 3.36 -11.32
CA ARG A 81 2.28 2.77 -11.48
C ARG A 81 2.27 1.29 -11.11
N ALA A 82 3.31 0.54 -11.49
CA ALA A 82 3.46 -0.86 -11.11
C ALA A 82 3.56 -1.02 -9.59
N MET A 83 4.39 -0.20 -8.92
CA MET A 83 4.52 -0.21 -7.47
C MET A 83 3.19 0.10 -6.77
N ALA A 84 2.45 1.11 -7.25
CA ALA A 84 1.14 1.44 -6.68
C ALA A 84 0.11 0.32 -6.89
N ALA A 85 0.13 -0.38 -8.04
CA ALA A 85 -0.78 -1.48 -8.36
C ALA A 85 -0.56 -2.70 -7.45
N LEU A 86 0.63 -2.87 -6.86
CA LEU A 86 0.92 -3.94 -5.91
C LEU A 86 0.01 -3.89 -4.67
N ALA A 87 -0.58 -2.74 -4.33
CA ALA A 87 -1.57 -2.63 -3.27
C ALA A 87 -2.75 -3.60 -3.45
N TYR A 88 -3.08 -3.94 -4.69
CA TYR A 88 -4.21 -4.79 -5.05
C TYR A 88 -3.82 -6.25 -5.36
N ALA A 89 -2.53 -6.52 -5.55
CA ALA A 89 -2.01 -7.86 -5.85
C ALA A 89 -1.70 -8.63 -4.56
N ARG A 90 -2.74 -9.07 -3.86
CA ARG A 90 -2.64 -9.72 -2.55
C ARG A 90 -2.13 -11.16 -2.67
N ALA A 91 -0.82 -11.34 -2.59
CA ALA A 91 -0.17 -12.64 -2.54
C ALA A 91 1.02 -12.58 -1.56
N PRO A 92 1.37 -13.68 -0.86
CA PRO A 92 2.51 -13.68 0.06
C PRO A 92 3.79 -13.17 -0.57
N ALA A 93 4.14 -13.62 -1.77
CA ALA A 93 5.33 -13.18 -2.49
C ALA A 93 5.32 -11.67 -2.81
N THR A 94 4.15 -11.07 -3.03
CA THR A 94 4.03 -9.61 -3.25
C THR A 94 4.26 -8.85 -1.96
N HIS A 95 3.74 -9.37 -0.85
CA HIS A 95 3.96 -8.80 0.47
C HIS A 95 5.45 -8.84 0.84
N ASP A 96 6.10 -10.00 0.68
CA ASP A 96 7.54 -10.18 0.94
C ASP A 96 8.39 -9.26 0.07
N PHE A 97 8.01 -9.08 -1.21
CA PHE A 97 8.66 -8.12 -2.10
C PHE A 97 8.57 -6.69 -1.55
N LEU A 98 7.39 -6.24 -1.14
CA LEU A 98 7.19 -4.88 -0.61
C LEU A 98 7.99 -4.66 0.68
N GLU A 99 7.96 -5.60 1.64
CA GLU A 99 8.78 -5.53 2.84
C GLU A 99 10.26 -5.42 2.51
N SER A 100 10.76 -6.33 1.66
CA SER A 100 12.17 -6.35 1.24
C SER A 100 12.57 -5.07 0.50
N TYR A 101 11.67 -4.53 -0.33
CA TYR A 101 11.90 -3.29 -1.06
C TYR A 101 12.06 -2.10 -0.10
N LEU A 102 11.16 -1.97 0.89
CA LEU A 102 11.24 -0.92 1.90
C LEU A 102 12.55 -0.98 2.68
N VAL A 103 12.94 -2.15 3.15
CA VAL A 103 14.19 -2.35 3.88
C VAL A 103 15.41 -1.97 3.03
N ARG A 104 15.45 -2.37 1.75
CA ARG A 104 16.57 -2.05 0.86
C ARG A 104 16.68 -0.58 0.51
N GLN A 105 15.54 0.12 0.34
CA GLN A 105 15.50 1.47 -0.21
C GLN A 105 15.33 2.58 0.83
N ARG A 106 15.11 2.24 2.11
CA ARG A 106 14.83 3.22 3.17
C ARG A 106 15.84 4.35 3.33
N SER A 107 17.09 4.13 2.92
CA SER A 107 18.17 5.12 3.01
C SER A 107 18.53 5.75 1.66
N SER A 108 17.78 5.46 0.59
CA SER A 108 18.07 6.02 -0.73
C SER A 108 17.81 7.52 -0.76
N ARG A 109 18.76 8.26 -1.34
CA ARG A 109 18.64 9.70 -1.58
C ARG A 109 18.18 10.03 -3.01
N ASP A 110 18.06 9.02 -3.86
CA ASP A 110 17.55 9.21 -5.22
C ASP A 110 16.07 9.60 -5.19
N PRO A 111 15.65 10.65 -5.90
CA PRO A 111 14.27 11.13 -5.90
C PRO A 111 13.26 10.08 -6.39
N LEU A 112 13.63 9.27 -7.40
CA LEU A 112 12.75 8.22 -7.93
C LEU A 112 12.64 7.07 -6.95
N ASP A 113 13.75 6.65 -6.33
CA ASP A 113 13.72 5.58 -5.33
C ASP A 113 12.86 5.99 -4.13
N ARG A 114 12.94 7.26 -3.68
CA ARG A 114 12.05 7.80 -2.62
C ARG A 114 10.58 7.80 -3.04
N ALA A 115 10.29 8.20 -4.28
CA ALA A 115 8.92 8.14 -4.79
C ALA A 115 8.38 6.70 -4.87
N LEU A 116 9.21 5.75 -5.27
CA LEU A 116 8.88 4.32 -5.27
C LEU A 116 8.72 3.78 -3.84
N LEU A 117 9.60 4.17 -2.91
CA LEU A 117 9.53 3.82 -1.48
C LEU A 117 8.18 4.24 -0.87
N ARG A 118 7.76 5.48 -1.14
CA ARG A 118 6.45 6.01 -0.70
C ARG A 118 5.29 5.18 -1.23
N LYS A 119 5.30 4.81 -2.53
CA LYS A 119 4.28 3.93 -3.12
C LYS A 119 4.29 2.54 -2.53
N ALA A 120 5.48 1.98 -2.28
CA ALA A 120 5.63 0.67 -1.64
C ALA A 120 5.09 0.68 -0.20
N ALA A 121 5.34 1.74 0.58
CA ALA A 121 4.81 1.88 1.92
C ALA A 121 3.26 1.87 1.94
N ILE A 122 2.63 2.66 1.07
CA ILE A 122 1.17 2.67 0.93
C ILE A 122 0.64 1.30 0.49
N ALA A 123 1.29 0.66 -0.50
CA ALA A 123 0.89 -0.68 -0.96
C ALA A 123 0.99 -1.72 0.17
N LEU A 124 2.06 -1.69 0.97
CA LEU A 124 2.24 -2.59 2.11
C LEU A 124 1.17 -2.35 3.19
N GLY A 125 0.86 -1.09 3.50
CA GLY A 125 -0.20 -0.72 4.44
C GLY A 125 -1.58 -1.28 4.03
N TRP A 126 -1.90 -1.25 2.74
CA TRP A 126 -3.13 -1.84 2.18
C TRP A 126 -3.16 -3.37 2.27
N GLN A 127 -2.01 -4.02 2.11
CA GLN A 127 -1.94 -5.49 2.17
C GLN A 127 -2.02 -6.00 3.60
N SER A 128 -1.42 -5.30 4.54
CA SER A 128 -1.37 -5.60 5.96
C SER A 128 -0.95 -7.04 6.29
N GLY A 129 0.06 -7.21 7.09
CA GLY A 129 0.62 -8.52 7.43
C GLY A 129 1.31 -8.52 8.79
N PRO A 130 1.89 -9.63 9.22
CA PRO A 130 2.44 -9.79 10.57
C PRO A 130 3.52 -8.76 10.95
N ARG A 131 4.37 -8.39 9.98
CA ARG A 131 5.52 -7.46 10.18
C ARG A 131 5.30 -6.07 9.58
N THR A 132 4.14 -5.80 9.01
CA THR A 132 3.86 -4.55 8.30
C THR A 132 4.08 -3.32 9.19
N VAL A 133 3.62 -3.38 10.44
CA VAL A 133 3.75 -2.24 11.37
C VAL A 133 5.21 -1.94 11.68
N GLU A 134 6.01 -2.96 11.93
CA GLU A 134 7.44 -2.82 12.26
C GLU A 134 8.21 -2.20 11.09
N VAL A 135 8.01 -2.72 9.88
CA VAL A 135 8.70 -2.23 8.68
C VAL A 135 8.29 -0.79 8.35
N LEU A 136 7.00 -0.45 8.48
CA LEU A 136 6.51 0.91 8.25
C LEU A 136 6.97 1.88 9.33
N ALA A 137 7.08 1.43 10.59
CA ALA A 137 7.55 2.27 11.70
C ALA A 137 8.99 2.76 11.49
N GLU A 138 9.86 1.94 10.87
CA GLU A 138 11.22 2.36 10.53
C GLU A 138 11.27 3.57 9.60
N LEU A 139 10.23 3.77 8.76
CA LEU A 139 10.14 4.92 7.86
C LEU A 139 9.71 6.22 8.56
N LEU A 140 9.21 6.14 9.80
CA LEU A 140 8.87 7.34 10.58
C LEU A 140 10.11 8.16 10.95
N ASP A 141 11.30 7.56 10.91
CA ASP A 141 12.57 8.24 11.19
C ASP A 141 13.32 8.71 9.93
N HIS A 142 12.66 8.62 8.76
CA HIS A 142 13.27 9.05 7.50
C HIS A 142 13.48 10.56 7.45
N ASP A 143 14.61 11.02 6.85
CA ASP A 143 14.96 12.44 6.74
C ASP A 143 13.90 13.26 5.97
N ASP A 144 13.33 12.66 4.91
CA ASP A 144 12.32 13.29 4.06
C ASP A 144 10.94 13.25 4.71
N ALA A 145 10.33 14.43 4.95
CA ALA A 145 9.02 14.56 5.57
C ALA A 145 7.89 13.89 4.75
N GLU A 146 8.01 13.87 3.42
CA GLU A 146 7.02 13.21 2.56
C GLU A 146 7.04 11.68 2.72
N VAL A 147 8.23 11.09 2.95
CA VAL A 147 8.34 9.65 3.27
C VAL A 147 7.70 9.37 4.62
N ARG A 148 7.97 10.20 5.64
CA ARG A 148 7.34 10.06 6.95
C ARG A 148 5.82 10.20 6.89
N LEU A 149 5.33 11.17 6.11
CA LEU A 149 3.90 11.39 5.90
C LEU A 149 3.23 10.14 5.32
N ASP A 150 3.79 9.57 4.25
CA ASP A 150 3.25 8.36 3.63
C ASP A 150 3.38 7.13 4.55
N ALA A 151 4.41 7.04 5.39
CA ALA A 151 4.53 6.02 6.42
C ALA A 151 3.41 6.11 7.47
N VAL A 152 3.07 7.32 7.92
CA VAL A 152 1.94 7.57 8.83
C VAL A 152 0.61 7.13 8.20
N VAL A 153 0.38 7.49 6.92
CA VAL A 153 -0.81 7.06 6.18
C VAL A 153 -0.84 5.53 6.06
N ALA A 154 0.28 4.91 5.71
CA ALA A 154 0.40 3.45 5.56
C ALA A 154 0.13 2.72 6.87
N LEU A 155 0.64 3.21 8.00
CA LEU A 155 0.34 2.69 9.34
C LEU A 155 -1.15 2.77 9.66
N GLY A 156 -1.81 3.87 9.31
CA GLY A 156 -3.26 4.00 9.45
C GLY A 156 -4.06 3.00 8.60
N LEU A 157 -3.59 2.70 7.39
CA LEU A 157 -4.21 1.71 6.50
C LEU A 157 -4.17 0.29 7.05
N THR A 158 -3.23 -0.05 7.92
CA THR A 158 -3.16 -1.35 8.59
C THR A 158 -4.35 -1.60 9.52
N ARG A 159 -5.02 -0.55 10.00
CA ARG A 159 -6.17 -0.58 10.92
C ARG A 159 -5.91 -1.40 12.19
N THR A 160 -4.67 -1.51 12.63
CA THR A 160 -4.29 -2.23 13.85
C THR A 160 -3.84 -1.28 14.96
N ARG A 161 -4.25 -1.55 16.19
CA ARG A 161 -3.78 -0.80 17.37
C ARG A 161 -2.26 -0.90 17.59
N ARG A 162 -1.58 -1.87 16.98
CA ARG A 162 -0.10 -1.96 17.03
C ARG A 162 0.57 -0.72 16.44
N ALA A 163 -0.10 0.01 15.54
CA ALA A 163 0.40 1.26 14.97
C ALA A 163 0.36 2.44 15.96
N GLU A 164 -0.40 2.34 17.07
CA GLU A 164 -0.55 3.45 18.03
C GLU A 164 0.77 3.87 18.64
N LYS A 165 1.53 2.92 19.19
CA LYS A 165 2.79 3.23 19.88
C LYS A 165 3.79 3.92 18.96
N PRO A 166 4.17 3.40 17.78
CA PRO A 166 5.12 4.10 16.92
C PRO A 166 4.62 5.47 16.46
N LEU A 167 3.31 5.65 16.24
CA LEU A 167 2.76 6.96 15.90
C LEU A 167 2.86 7.96 17.06
N ARG A 168 2.60 7.55 18.30
CA ARG A 168 2.75 8.41 19.47
C ARG A 168 4.22 8.78 19.72
N ASP A 169 5.12 7.79 19.62
CA ASP A 169 6.56 8.02 19.80
C ASP A 169 7.05 9.05 18.78
N ARG A 170 6.63 8.92 17.50
CA ARG A 170 6.99 9.91 16.48
C ARG A 170 6.37 11.28 16.74
N LEU A 171 5.11 11.36 17.15
CA LEU A 171 4.43 12.63 17.43
C LEU A 171 5.18 13.46 18.45
N ALA A 172 5.80 12.83 19.44
CA ALA A 172 6.53 13.50 20.51
C ALA A 172 7.77 14.28 20.02
N ILE A 173 8.36 13.84 18.89
CA ILE A 173 9.61 14.41 18.35
C ILE A 173 9.46 15.01 16.94
N GLU A 174 8.30 14.86 16.30
CA GLU A 174 8.08 15.37 14.94
C GLU A 174 8.04 16.90 14.93
N THR A 175 8.76 17.49 13.99
CA THR A 175 8.85 18.95 13.81
C THR A 175 8.06 19.47 12.62
N ASP A 176 7.77 18.60 11.61
CA ASP A 176 6.97 18.99 10.47
C ASP A 176 5.48 19.05 10.84
N ALA A 177 4.86 20.21 10.61
CA ALA A 177 3.47 20.44 10.99
C ALA A 177 2.48 19.56 10.20
N GLY A 178 2.78 19.23 8.94
CA GLY A 178 1.93 18.37 8.10
C GLY A 178 1.95 16.94 8.59
N VAL A 179 3.15 16.41 8.91
CA VAL A 179 3.32 15.06 9.46
C VAL A 179 2.67 14.97 10.85
N ARG A 180 2.84 15.97 11.73
CA ARG A 180 2.17 16.02 13.02
C ARG A 180 0.65 15.93 12.90
N ALA A 181 0.06 16.79 12.07
CA ALA A 181 -1.38 16.80 11.85
C ALA A 181 -1.90 15.45 11.30
N GLN A 182 -1.13 14.81 10.43
CA GLN A 182 -1.46 13.49 9.90
C GLN A 182 -1.40 12.40 10.98
N ILE A 183 -0.37 12.41 11.85
CA ILE A 183 -0.27 11.46 12.98
C ILE A 183 -1.47 11.62 13.91
N GLU A 184 -1.82 12.85 14.30
CA GLU A 184 -2.97 13.14 15.16
C GLU A 184 -4.28 12.65 14.53
N GLY A 185 -4.43 12.84 13.21
CA GLY A 185 -5.55 12.33 12.44
C GLY A 185 -5.66 10.81 12.48
N GLN A 186 -4.55 10.10 12.26
CA GLN A 186 -4.52 8.65 12.28
C GLN A 186 -4.77 8.08 13.69
N LEU A 187 -4.20 8.68 14.72
CA LEU A 187 -4.45 8.27 16.10
C LEU A 187 -5.93 8.39 16.47
N ARG A 188 -6.61 9.50 16.07
CA ARG A 188 -8.06 9.63 16.29
C ARG A 188 -8.87 8.54 15.60
N VAL A 189 -8.49 8.15 14.38
CA VAL A 189 -9.16 7.06 13.65
C VAL A 189 -8.92 5.71 14.31
N LEU A 190 -7.70 5.42 14.75
CA LEU A 190 -7.33 4.15 15.37
C LEU A 190 -7.94 3.94 16.76
N LEU A 191 -8.09 5.02 17.53
CA LEU A 191 -8.52 4.96 18.94
C LEU A 191 -10.03 5.22 19.12
N GLY A 192 -10.68 5.78 18.10
CA GLY A 192 -12.08 6.22 18.19
C GLY A 192 -12.23 7.59 18.89
N PRO A 193 -13.46 8.13 18.95
CA PRO A 193 -13.72 9.48 19.45
C PRO A 193 -13.45 9.69 20.95
N GLU A 194 -13.30 8.63 21.73
CA GLU A 194 -13.16 8.71 23.21
C GLU A 194 -11.74 8.97 23.71
N ALA A 195 -10.71 8.82 22.86
CA ALA A 195 -9.31 8.89 23.31
C ALA A 195 -8.73 10.33 23.34
N GLY A 196 -9.50 11.34 22.92
CA GLY A 196 -9.07 12.74 22.87
C GLY A 196 -9.41 13.59 24.12
N GLY A 197 -10.01 13.00 25.15
CA GLY A 197 -10.64 13.71 26.26
C GLY A 197 -9.90 13.72 27.60
N ALA A 198 -8.65 13.29 27.68
CA ALA A 198 -7.86 13.49 28.89
C ALA A 198 -7.08 14.82 28.80
N SER A 199 -7.74 15.94 29.12
CA SER A 199 -7.03 17.13 29.55
C SER A 199 -6.20 16.79 30.79
N PRO A 200 -4.92 17.19 30.88
CA PRO A 200 -4.15 17.04 32.11
C PRO A 200 -4.73 17.94 33.21
N PRO A 201 -4.58 17.54 34.46
CA PRO A 201 -5.02 18.32 35.62
C PRO A 201 -4.28 19.62 35.78
#